data_6a0a6a0195923230e78c2799ae75c97e
#
_entry.id   6a0a6a0195923230e78c2799ae75c97e
#
_cell.length_a   1.000
_cell.length_b   1.000
_cell.length_c   1.000
_cell.angle_alpha   90.00
_cell.angle_beta   90.00
_cell.angle_gamma   90.00
#
_symmetry.space_group_name_H-M   'P 1'
#
loop_
_entity.id
_entity.type
_entity.pdbx_description
1 polymer ?
#
loop_
_entity_poly.entity_id
_entity_poly.type
_entity_poly.pdbx_seq_one_letter_code
_entity_poly.pdbx_strand_id
1 'polypeptide(L)'
;MPNFVGMDEDTVRKNASKLGFKNITVEKVESDNYDTGKVVSQNIKAGTEIVPKEKELIIQVSNGKKKITMPNLVGEDSSNIESVLSSYGFKNVTYKEEYSDKESGTIISQSIRTGSNIVPSEESLEIVISKGRERSSSRDDSDSDSRSNDSSYSSNSNSRNNNSTSRTGSNTNRNRNNS
;
A
#
# COMPACT_ATOMS: atom_id res chain seq x y z
N MET A 1 -15.42 33.43 -25.93
CA MET A 1 -14.89 33.07 -24.60
C MET A 1 -13.38 32.90 -24.71
N PRO A 2 -12.55 33.67 -23.95
CA PRO A 2 -11.10 33.44 -23.92
C PRO A 2 -10.72 32.13 -23.25
N ASN A 3 -9.47 31.71 -23.45
CA ASN A 3 -8.85 30.64 -22.68
C ASN A 3 -8.20 31.22 -21.43
N PHE A 4 -8.65 30.80 -20.27
CA PHE A 4 -8.13 31.25 -18.98
C PHE A 4 -7.22 30.20 -18.31
N VAL A 5 -7.15 28.98 -18.85
CA VAL A 5 -6.33 27.90 -18.30
C VAL A 5 -4.85 28.31 -18.27
N GLY A 6 -4.20 28.10 -17.16
CA GLY A 6 -2.80 28.50 -16.90
C GLY A 6 -2.60 29.92 -16.44
N MET A 7 -3.60 30.78 -16.50
CA MET A 7 -3.51 32.17 -16.02
C MET A 7 -3.66 32.24 -14.48
N ASP A 8 -3.19 33.35 -13.91
CA ASP A 8 -3.40 33.64 -12.48
C ASP A 8 -4.85 34.01 -12.20
N GLU A 9 -5.40 33.56 -11.07
CA GLU A 9 -6.77 33.83 -10.63
C GLU A 9 -7.13 35.32 -10.72
N ASP A 10 -6.27 36.20 -10.16
CA ASP A 10 -6.53 37.64 -10.17
C ASP A 10 -6.61 38.23 -11.57
N THR A 11 -5.76 37.75 -12.47
CA THR A 11 -5.77 38.17 -13.88
C THR A 11 -7.04 37.74 -14.57
N VAL A 12 -7.50 36.51 -14.30
CA VAL A 12 -8.75 35.98 -14.86
C VAL A 12 -9.96 36.74 -14.33
N ARG A 13 -10.02 37.03 -13.04
CA ARG A 13 -11.11 37.85 -12.44
C ARG A 13 -11.21 39.21 -13.09
N LYS A 14 -10.08 39.91 -13.27
CA LYS A 14 -10.04 41.22 -13.97
C LYS A 14 -10.50 41.12 -15.42
N ASN A 15 -10.02 40.11 -16.14
CA ASN A 15 -10.37 39.96 -17.56
C ASN A 15 -11.84 39.54 -17.75
N ALA A 16 -12.34 38.60 -16.92
CA ALA A 16 -13.73 38.17 -16.96
C ALA A 16 -14.70 39.33 -16.64
N SER A 17 -14.34 40.17 -15.64
CA SER A 17 -15.14 41.38 -15.30
C SER A 17 -15.17 42.38 -16.46
N LYS A 18 -14.04 42.57 -17.16
CA LYS A 18 -13.96 43.45 -18.35
C LYS A 18 -14.82 42.93 -19.53
N LEU A 19 -14.94 41.59 -19.66
CA LEU A 19 -15.80 40.93 -20.64
C LEU A 19 -17.30 41.02 -20.28
N GLY A 20 -17.62 41.46 -19.04
CA GLY A 20 -19.00 41.68 -18.60
C GLY A 20 -19.58 40.51 -17.82
N PHE A 21 -18.79 39.54 -17.37
CA PHE A 21 -19.29 38.54 -16.43
C PHE A 21 -19.62 39.18 -15.10
N LYS A 22 -20.83 38.91 -14.60
CA LYS A 22 -21.32 39.41 -13.31
C LYS A 22 -21.05 38.37 -12.18
N ASN A 23 -21.13 37.09 -12.55
CA ASN A 23 -20.97 35.97 -11.64
C ASN A 23 -19.73 35.17 -12.00
N ILE A 24 -18.73 35.18 -11.11
CA ILE A 24 -17.48 34.46 -11.26
C ILE A 24 -17.30 33.64 -10.00
N THR A 25 -17.44 32.32 -10.14
CA THR A 25 -17.24 31.35 -9.06
C THR A 25 -15.86 30.71 -9.19
N VAL A 26 -15.14 30.64 -8.07
CA VAL A 26 -13.82 30.02 -8.00
C VAL A 26 -13.89 28.82 -7.09
N GLU A 27 -13.53 27.66 -7.63
CA GLU A 27 -13.36 26.42 -6.91
C GLU A 27 -11.87 26.14 -6.73
N LYS A 28 -11.45 25.77 -5.53
CA LYS A 28 -10.07 25.35 -5.28
C LYS A 28 -9.96 23.84 -5.48
N VAL A 29 -8.98 23.43 -6.27
CA VAL A 29 -8.72 22.00 -6.58
C VAL A 29 -7.23 21.69 -6.43
N GLU A 30 -6.90 20.50 -6.01
CA GLU A 30 -5.52 20.03 -6.03
C GLU A 30 -5.08 19.77 -7.48
N SER A 31 -3.84 20.09 -7.80
CA SER A 31 -3.30 19.89 -9.15
C SER A 31 -1.81 19.62 -9.12
N ASP A 32 -1.39 18.55 -9.76
CA ASP A 32 0.02 18.23 -9.98
C ASP A 32 0.64 19.03 -11.15
N ASN A 33 -0.21 19.57 -12.03
CA ASN A 33 0.22 20.18 -13.29
C ASN A 33 0.26 21.70 -13.26
N TYR A 34 -0.38 22.31 -12.28
CA TYR A 34 -0.48 23.78 -12.16
C TYR A 34 -0.09 24.22 -10.77
N ASP A 35 0.72 25.27 -10.71
CA ASP A 35 1.11 25.91 -9.46
C ASP A 35 -0.10 26.51 -8.73
N THR A 36 0.04 26.71 -7.43
CA THR A 36 -0.98 27.36 -6.60
C THR A 36 -1.38 28.71 -7.19
N GLY A 37 -2.68 28.96 -7.31
CA GLY A 37 -3.24 30.20 -7.85
C GLY A 37 -3.44 30.20 -9.37
N LYS A 38 -3.02 29.17 -10.09
CA LYS A 38 -3.24 29.05 -11.52
C LYS A 38 -4.58 28.38 -11.84
N VAL A 39 -5.25 28.85 -12.89
CA VAL A 39 -6.51 28.25 -13.37
C VAL A 39 -6.21 26.90 -14.03
N VAL A 40 -6.84 25.86 -13.51
CA VAL A 40 -6.75 24.49 -14.00
C VAL A 40 -7.78 24.22 -15.09
N SER A 41 -9.00 24.73 -14.90
CA SER A 41 -10.09 24.55 -15.85
C SER A 41 -11.10 25.70 -15.78
N GLN A 42 -11.94 25.77 -16.80
CA GLN A 42 -13.10 26.68 -16.88
C GLN A 42 -14.31 25.95 -17.42
N ASN A 43 -15.51 26.27 -16.94
CA ASN A 43 -16.78 25.62 -17.35
C ASN A 43 -17.21 25.99 -18.79
N ILE A 44 -16.83 27.17 -19.29
CA ILE A 44 -17.19 27.62 -20.63
C ILE A 44 -15.98 27.43 -21.55
N LYS A 45 -16.13 26.58 -22.57
CA LYS A 45 -15.03 26.29 -23.52
C LYS A 45 -14.54 27.56 -24.21
N ALA A 46 -13.23 27.69 -24.33
CA ALA A 46 -12.59 28.76 -25.11
C ALA A 46 -13.10 28.75 -26.57
N GLY A 47 -13.30 29.92 -27.15
CA GLY A 47 -13.85 30.08 -28.49
C GLY A 47 -15.36 30.06 -28.55
N THR A 48 -16.09 29.70 -27.51
CA THR A 48 -17.56 29.71 -27.50
C THR A 48 -18.07 31.14 -27.54
N GLU A 49 -19.04 31.43 -28.41
CA GLU A 49 -19.82 32.68 -28.41
C GLU A 49 -20.85 32.66 -27.29
N ILE A 50 -20.82 33.67 -26.44
CA ILE A 50 -21.70 33.78 -25.28
C ILE A 50 -22.09 35.24 -25.03
N VAL A 51 -23.17 35.41 -24.24
CA VAL A 51 -23.51 36.68 -23.60
C VAL A 51 -23.05 36.64 -22.15
N PRO A 52 -21.91 37.26 -21.81
CA PRO A 52 -21.27 37.08 -20.49
C PRO A 52 -22.16 37.48 -19.30
N LYS A 53 -23.03 38.48 -19.49
CA LYS A 53 -23.94 38.96 -18.44
C LYS A 53 -24.99 37.91 -18.01
N GLU A 54 -25.27 36.93 -18.86
CA GLU A 54 -26.29 35.90 -18.65
C GLU A 54 -25.69 34.54 -18.23
N LYS A 55 -24.36 34.46 -18.18
CA LYS A 55 -23.64 33.22 -17.85
C LYS A 55 -22.83 33.37 -16.58
N GLU A 56 -22.78 32.30 -15.83
CA GLU A 56 -21.84 32.16 -14.72
C GLU A 56 -20.54 31.58 -15.25
N LEU A 57 -19.43 32.22 -14.91
CA LEU A 57 -18.09 31.68 -15.13
C LEU A 57 -17.61 30.95 -13.89
N ILE A 58 -17.44 29.63 -14.00
CA ILE A 58 -16.82 28.82 -12.95
C ILE A 58 -15.41 28.49 -13.41
N ILE A 59 -14.42 28.83 -12.58
CA ILE A 59 -13.03 28.47 -12.80
C ILE A 59 -12.52 27.62 -11.65
N GLN A 60 -11.79 26.56 -12.00
CA GLN A 60 -11.06 25.77 -11.03
C GLN A 60 -9.64 26.29 -10.94
N VAL A 61 -9.20 26.59 -9.73
CA VAL A 61 -7.89 27.17 -9.45
C VAL A 61 -7.10 26.21 -8.58
N SER A 62 -5.86 25.98 -8.98
CA SER A 62 -4.94 25.09 -8.26
C SER A 62 -4.71 25.61 -6.83
N ASN A 63 -4.84 24.72 -5.88
CA ASN A 63 -4.40 24.89 -4.50
C ASN A 63 -3.01 24.28 -4.26
N GLY A 64 -2.34 23.87 -5.34
CA GLY A 64 -1.08 23.16 -5.32
C GLY A 64 -1.25 21.64 -5.32
N LYS A 65 -0.16 20.93 -5.14
CA LYS A 65 -0.12 19.48 -5.13
C LYS A 65 -0.77 18.91 -3.89
N LYS A 66 -1.32 17.70 -4.03
CA LYS A 66 -1.92 16.97 -2.92
C LYS A 66 -0.88 16.71 -1.83
N LYS A 67 -1.20 17.14 -0.61
CA LYS A 67 -0.40 16.84 0.58
C LYS A 67 -1.09 15.78 1.41
N ILE A 68 -0.29 14.89 1.97
CA ILE A 68 -0.76 13.87 2.91
C ILE A 68 0.09 13.89 4.17
N THR A 69 -0.47 13.36 5.25
CA THR A 69 0.31 12.99 6.43
C THR A 69 0.82 11.57 6.24
N MET A 70 2.13 11.36 6.33
CA MET A 70 2.77 10.05 6.16
C MET A 70 2.24 9.05 7.19
N PRO A 71 1.61 7.93 6.76
CA PRO A 71 1.14 6.89 7.68
C PRO A 71 2.31 6.10 8.27
N ASN A 72 2.03 5.37 9.34
CA ASN A 72 2.96 4.37 9.84
C ASN A 72 2.77 3.07 9.05
N LEU A 73 3.80 2.65 8.35
CA LEU A 73 3.81 1.41 7.57
C LEU A 73 4.60 0.30 8.28
N VAL A 74 5.38 0.66 9.31
CA VAL A 74 6.20 -0.31 10.05
C VAL A 74 5.32 -1.26 10.84
N GLY A 75 5.52 -2.54 10.61
CA GLY A 75 4.72 -3.64 11.19
C GLY A 75 3.60 -4.15 10.29
N GLU A 76 3.29 -3.46 9.19
CA GLU A 76 2.29 -3.88 8.22
C GLU A 76 2.85 -4.96 7.27
N ASP A 77 1.95 -5.73 6.66
CA ASP A 77 2.28 -6.70 5.62
C ASP A 77 2.53 -6.01 4.28
N SER A 78 3.61 -6.42 3.60
CA SER A 78 4.01 -5.80 2.33
C SER A 78 3.23 -6.26 1.10
N SER A 79 2.35 -7.26 1.21
CA SER A 79 1.68 -7.89 0.05
C SER A 79 0.90 -6.90 -0.82
N ASN A 80 0.29 -5.89 -0.20
CA ASN A 80 -0.52 -4.89 -0.89
C ASN A 80 0.09 -3.48 -0.84
N ILE A 81 1.32 -3.35 -0.36
CA ILE A 81 1.92 -2.03 -0.07
C ILE A 81 2.05 -1.15 -1.31
N GLU A 82 2.36 -1.73 -2.46
CA GLU A 82 2.47 -1.01 -3.72
C GLU A 82 1.15 -0.33 -4.11
N SER A 83 0.04 -1.07 -4.01
CA SER A 83 -1.31 -0.54 -4.27
C SER A 83 -1.68 0.57 -3.30
N VAL A 84 -1.36 0.40 -2.02
CA VAL A 84 -1.61 1.39 -0.97
C VAL A 84 -0.81 2.66 -1.24
N LEU A 85 0.50 2.56 -1.49
CA LEU A 85 1.36 3.72 -1.75
C LEU A 85 0.98 4.44 -3.05
N SER A 86 0.60 3.69 -4.08
CA SER A 86 0.08 4.26 -5.32
C SER A 86 -1.20 5.07 -5.08
N SER A 87 -2.11 4.59 -4.22
CA SER A 87 -3.33 5.32 -3.85
C SER A 87 -3.06 6.63 -3.10
N TYR A 88 -1.97 6.68 -2.33
CA TYR A 88 -1.49 7.92 -1.70
C TYR A 88 -0.82 8.87 -2.69
N GLY A 89 -0.45 8.39 -3.88
CA GLY A 89 0.16 9.20 -4.94
C GLY A 89 1.69 9.15 -4.99
N PHE A 90 2.33 8.18 -4.30
CA PHE A 90 3.76 7.96 -4.44
C PHE A 90 4.11 7.47 -5.84
N LYS A 91 5.12 8.10 -6.45
CA LYS A 91 5.64 7.74 -7.79
C LYS A 91 7.01 7.06 -7.72
N ASN A 92 7.78 7.37 -6.68
CA ASN A 92 9.14 6.87 -6.50
C ASN A 92 9.21 6.07 -5.20
N VAL A 93 9.06 4.75 -5.30
CA VAL A 93 9.18 3.84 -4.17
C VAL A 93 10.26 2.81 -4.45
N THR A 94 11.14 2.60 -3.49
CA THR A 94 12.21 1.59 -3.54
C THR A 94 11.98 0.59 -2.43
N TYR A 95 12.10 -0.69 -2.75
CA TYR A 95 11.97 -1.78 -1.79
C TYR A 95 13.33 -2.41 -1.57
N LYS A 96 13.68 -2.62 -0.30
CA LYS A 96 14.84 -3.38 0.15
C LYS A 96 14.39 -4.53 1.04
N GLU A 97 15.15 -5.59 1.04
CA GLU A 97 14.87 -6.75 1.88
C GLU A 97 16.06 -7.03 2.79
N GLU A 98 15.79 -7.22 4.07
CA GLU A 98 16.80 -7.49 5.09
C GLU A 98 16.35 -8.63 6.01
N TYR A 99 17.30 -9.39 6.55
CA TYR A 99 17.01 -10.36 7.61
C TYR A 99 16.66 -9.64 8.90
N SER A 100 15.60 -10.10 9.57
CA SER A 100 15.19 -9.56 10.87
C SER A 100 14.44 -10.60 11.69
N ASP A 101 14.17 -10.28 12.96
CA ASP A 101 13.36 -11.12 13.85
C ASP A 101 11.86 -11.10 13.52
N LYS A 102 11.45 -10.23 12.62
CA LYS A 102 10.06 -10.13 12.15
C LYS A 102 9.77 -11.21 11.11
N GLU A 103 8.50 -11.55 10.97
CA GLU A 103 8.05 -12.48 9.93
C GLU A 103 8.42 -11.98 8.54
N SER A 104 8.69 -12.90 7.62
CA SER A 104 8.96 -12.57 6.22
C SER A 104 7.76 -11.83 5.62
N GLY A 105 8.02 -10.75 4.89
CA GLY A 105 6.98 -9.88 4.31
C GLY A 105 6.55 -8.72 5.20
N THR A 106 6.99 -8.67 6.47
CA THR A 106 6.68 -7.54 7.36
C THR A 106 7.55 -6.33 7.03
N ILE A 107 6.97 -5.16 6.97
CA ILE A 107 7.71 -3.90 6.80
C ILE A 107 8.44 -3.57 8.11
N ILE A 108 9.75 -3.43 8.05
CA ILE A 108 10.60 -3.18 9.22
C ILE A 108 11.07 -1.73 9.33
N SER A 109 11.12 -1.01 8.22
CA SER A 109 11.40 0.43 8.25
C SER A 109 10.84 1.17 7.04
N GLN A 110 10.69 2.48 7.18
CA GLN A 110 10.33 3.43 6.13
C GLN A 110 11.22 4.67 6.23
N SER A 111 11.65 5.23 5.09
CA SER A 111 12.58 6.37 5.05
C SER A 111 11.93 7.69 5.48
N ILE A 112 10.62 7.84 5.22
CA ILE A 112 9.87 9.05 5.58
C ILE A 112 9.21 8.85 6.95
N ARG A 113 9.45 9.79 7.85
CA ARG A 113 8.92 9.73 9.20
C ARG A 113 7.39 9.77 9.23
N THR A 114 6.79 8.86 9.99
CA THR A 114 5.35 8.87 10.31
C THR A 114 4.91 10.23 10.85
N GLY A 115 3.78 10.74 10.36
CA GLY A 115 3.23 12.04 10.75
C GLY A 115 3.79 13.24 9.99
N SER A 116 4.80 13.08 9.12
CA SER A 116 5.30 14.16 8.27
C SER A 116 4.27 14.57 7.23
N ASN A 117 4.10 15.88 7.02
CA ASN A 117 3.30 16.39 5.91
C ASN A 117 4.17 16.45 4.66
N ILE A 118 3.79 15.73 3.64
CA ILE A 118 4.57 15.53 2.41
C ILE A 118 3.70 15.66 1.17
N VAL A 119 4.34 15.86 0.03
CA VAL A 119 3.76 15.74 -1.31
C VAL A 119 4.25 14.42 -1.91
N PRO A 120 3.46 13.34 -1.90
CA PRO A 120 3.93 12.00 -2.26
C PRO A 120 4.51 11.90 -3.67
N SER A 121 4.01 12.71 -4.61
CA SER A 121 4.48 12.72 -6.00
C SER A 121 5.89 13.29 -6.17
N GLU A 122 6.43 13.98 -5.16
CA GLU A 122 7.77 14.60 -5.16
C GLU A 122 8.75 13.85 -4.27
N GLU A 123 8.26 13.00 -3.39
CA GLU A 123 9.08 12.26 -2.43
C GLU A 123 9.58 10.93 -3.00
N SER A 124 10.76 10.52 -2.53
CA SER A 124 11.28 9.17 -2.73
C SER A 124 11.15 8.41 -1.42
N LEU A 125 10.37 7.35 -1.44
CA LEU A 125 10.11 6.51 -0.29
C LEU A 125 10.89 5.19 -0.41
N GLU A 126 11.71 4.88 0.59
CA GLU A 126 12.34 3.57 0.74
C GLU A 126 11.61 2.78 1.81
N ILE A 127 11.26 1.55 1.48
CA ILE A 127 10.62 0.58 2.37
C ILE A 127 11.57 -0.61 2.53
N VAL A 128 11.84 -1.00 3.78
CA VAL A 128 12.61 -2.20 4.08
C VAL A 128 11.67 -3.28 4.58
N ILE A 129 11.77 -4.46 3.97
CA ILE A 129 10.90 -5.61 4.20
C ILE A 129 11.73 -6.74 4.82
N SER A 130 11.19 -7.41 5.82
CA SER A 130 11.81 -8.56 6.46
C SER A 130 11.86 -9.78 5.55
N LYS A 131 13.01 -10.43 5.46
CA LYS A 131 13.16 -11.80 4.93
C LYS A 131 12.86 -12.88 5.95
N GLY A 132 12.55 -12.51 7.19
CA GLY A 132 12.54 -13.40 8.34
C GLY A 132 13.96 -13.58 8.92
N ARG A 133 14.09 -14.53 9.84
CA ARG A 133 15.39 -14.82 10.48
C ARG A 133 16.36 -15.47 9.50
N GLU A 134 17.60 -15.03 9.56
CA GLU A 134 18.67 -15.72 8.85
C GLU A 134 18.82 -17.15 9.42
N ARG A 135 18.72 -18.15 8.55
CA ARG A 135 19.02 -19.53 8.95
C ARG A 135 20.54 -19.67 9.05
N SER A 136 21.04 -19.71 10.27
CA SER A 136 22.42 -20.16 10.49
C SER A 136 22.49 -21.62 10.02
N SER A 137 23.24 -21.85 8.96
CA SER A 137 23.62 -23.20 8.55
C SER A 137 24.64 -23.72 9.55
N SER A 138 24.16 -24.26 10.66
CA SER A 138 24.97 -25.12 11.49
C SER A 138 25.24 -26.37 10.66
N ARG A 139 26.42 -26.45 10.07
CA ARG A 139 26.95 -27.73 9.59
C ARG A 139 27.28 -28.49 10.88
N ASP A 140 26.37 -29.34 11.30
CA ASP A 140 26.69 -30.49 12.12
C ASP A 140 27.43 -31.50 11.25
N ASP A 141 28.71 -31.27 11.03
CA ASP A 141 29.66 -32.32 10.71
C ASP A 141 29.87 -33.15 11.98
N SER A 142 28.90 -33.99 12.29
CA SER A 142 29.10 -35.06 13.25
C SER A 142 29.65 -36.25 12.49
N ASP A 143 30.92 -36.15 12.16
CA ASP A 143 31.73 -37.28 11.78
C ASP A 143 31.94 -38.15 13.05
N SER A 144 31.08 -39.15 13.18
CA SER A 144 31.26 -40.21 14.18
C SER A 144 31.72 -41.46 13.47
N ASP A 145 33.01 -41.44 13.21
CA ASP A 145 33.80 -42.65 12.96
C ASP A 145 33.80 -43.47 14.26
N SER A 146 33.14 -44.58 14.28
CA SER A 146 33.31 -45.62 15.29
C SER A 146 33.42 -46.99 14.63
N ARG A 147 34.65 -47.35 14.54
CA ARG A 147 35.12 -48.67 14.17
C ARG A 147 34.63 -49.74 15.13
N SER A 148 34.20 -50.82 14.47
CA SER A 148 34.49 -52.25 14.78
C SER A 148 34.56 -52.69 16.26
N ASN A 149 33.82 -53.67 16.63
CA ASN A 149 34.33 -55.06 16.70
C ASN A 149 33.28 -55.99 17.30
N ASP A 150 32.91 -56.97 16.52
CA ASP A 150 33.08 -58.39 16.70
C ASP A 150 32.45 -59.05 17.95
N SER A 151 31.90 -60.19 17.60
CA SER A 151 31.64 -61.39 18.39
C SER A 151 30.21 -61.64 18.89
N SER A 152 29.55 -62.45 18.06
CA SER A 152 29.00 -63.77 18.37
C SER A 152 28.26 -64.00 19.71
N TYR A 153 27.11 -64.51 19.61
CA TYR A 153 26.55 -65.74 20.15
C TYR A 153 25.01 -65.59 20.27
N SER A 154 24.37 -66.34 19.42
CA SER A 154 23.55 -67.51 19.59
C SER A 154 22.38 -67.48 20.59
N SER A 155 21.30 -67.80 20.04
CA SER A 155 20.26 -68.71 20.56
C SER A 155 19.14 -68.10 21.41
N ASN A 156 18.03 -68.17 20.87
CA ASN A 156 16.94 -69.10 21.10
C ASN A 156 15.64 -68.58 21.72
N SER A 157 14.69 -68.81 20.96
CA SER A 157 13.37 -69.36 21.31
C SER A 157 12.34 -68.52 22.06
N ASN A 158 11.33 -68.41 21.37
CA ASN A 158 9.99 -68.93 21.67
C ASN A 158 8.94 -67.99 22.29
N SER A 159 8.08 -67.75 21.49
CA SER A 159 6.68 -68.32 21.50
C SER A 159 5.58 -67.54 22.24
N ARG A 160 4.60 -67.38 21.47
CA ARG A 160 3.16 -67.36 21.84
C ARG A 160 2.61 -66.05 22.35
N ASN A 161 1.72 -65.48 21.64
CA ASN A 161 0.38 -65.87 21.23
C ASN A 161 -0.70 -65.11 21.98
N ASN A 162 -1.61 -64.70 21.20
CA ASN A 162 -3.03 -64.44 21.51
C ASN A 162 -3.40 -63.02 21.97
N ASN A 163 -4.22 -62.43 21.27
CA ASN A 163 -5.57 -62.69 20.78
C ASN A 163 -6.52 -61.53 21.20
N SER A 164 -7.19 -61.06 20.25
CA SER A 164 -8.62 -60.67 20.31
C SER A 164 -9.05 -59.54 21.24
N THR A 165 -9.79 -58.60 20.89
CA THR A 165 -11.07 -58.58 20.20
C THR A 165 -11.59 -57.15 20.14
N SER A 166 -12.07 -56.81 18.98
CA SER A 166 -13.33 -56.12 18.66
C SER A 166 -14.12 -55.41 19.73
N ARG A 167 -14.56 -54.20 19.43
CA ARG A 167 -15.98 -53.78 19.35
C ARG A 167 -16.02 -52.26 19.14
N THR A 168 -16.39 -51.83 17.96
CA THR A 168 -17.72 -51.36 17.53
C THR A 168 -18.49 -50.53 18.55
N GLY A 169 -18.87 -49.37 18.17
CA GLY A 169 -19.88 -48.60 18.82
C GLY A 169 -20.08 -47.25 18.13
N SER A 170 -20.82 -47.29 17.11
CA SER A 170 -21.64 -46.26 16.49
C SER A 170 -22.43 -45.42 17.52
N ASN A 171 -22.66 -44.20 17.32
CA ASN A 171 -23.96 -43.68 16.93
C ASN A 171 -24.20 -42.23 17.37
N THR A 172 -24.57 -41.48 16.43
CA THR A 172 -25.72 -40.56 16.22
C THR A 172 -25.78 -39.26 16.98
N ASN A 173 -25.66 -38.20 16.20
CA ASN A 173 -26.78 -37.39 15.70
C ASN A 173 -27.62 -36.64 16.75
N ARG A 174 -27.65 -35.33 16.63
CA ARG A 174 -28.83 -34.43 16.63
C ARG A 174 -28.44 -32.99 16.84
N ASN A 175 -28.41 -32.22 15.79
CA ASN A 175 -29.38 -31.25 15.29
C ASN A 175 -30.36 -30.65 16.31
N ARG A 176 -30.32 -29.30 16.42
CA ARG A 176 -31.43 -28.32 16.60
C ARG A 176 -30.84 -26.98 16.95
N ASN A 177 -30.85 -26.02 16.06
CA ASN A 177 -31.89 -25.06 15.70
C ASN A 177 -32.53 -24.28 16.84
N ASN A 178 -32.53 -22.97 16.59
CA ASN A 178 -33.37 -21.87 17.16
C ASN A 178 -32.70 -21.00 18.21
N SER A 179 -32.57 -19.77 18.03
CA SER A 179 -33.46 -18.66 17.63
C SER A 179 -32.63 -17.50 17.12
#